data_4dd8cd0b14f205eb4bf23d3ff6e042d7
#
_entry.id   4dd8cd0b14f205eb4bf23d3ff6e042d7
#
_cell.length_a   1.000
_cell.length_b   1.000
_cell.length_c   1.000
_cell.angle_alpha   90.00
_cell.angle_beta   90.00
_cell.angle_gamma   90.00
#
_symmetry.space_group_name_H-M   'P 1'
#
loop_
_entity.id
_entity.type
_entity.pdbx_description
1 polymer ?
#
loop_
_entity_poly.entity_id
_entity_poly.type
_entity_poly.pdbx_seq_one_letter_code
_entity_poly.pdbx_strand_id
1 'polypeptide(L)'
;MELRKKNKKNIIFRMLDNIRVNDKSIFIGCIIYTLAAIIVPVFSIALPKVLIDYLMGPIPQLWGIIRIVALFFLGGSIFSFLQEWLIYFFYPKITALRIDYVRDQAVKLLTMDYKYMESAKFFEERSMAFESTSSNDSGIEMIYHKLFQLPQLILIILLLSVFIGL
;
A
#
# COMPACT_ATOMS: atom_id res chain seq x y z
N MET A 1 -37.35 14.85 7.79
CA MET A 1 -36.05 14.23 8.13
C MET A 1 -35.88 13.02 7.21
N GLU A 2 -35.41 13.25 5.99
CA GLU A 2 -35.21 12.19 5.00
C GLU A 2 -34.02 11.34 5.41
N LEU A 3 -34.30 10.10 5.80
CA LEU A 3 -33.29 9.07 5.96
C LEU A 3 -32.71 8.78 4.58
N ARG A 4 -31.58 9.45 4.27
CA ARG A 4 -30.76 9.23 3.08
C ARG A 4 -30.57 7.71 2.96
N LYS A 5 -31.25 7.10 2.00
CA LYS A 5 -31.06 5.69 1.60
C LYS A 5 -29.54 5.45 1.44
N LYS A 6 -28.92 4.86 2.45
CA LYS A 6 -27.50 4.57 2.49
C LYS A 6 -27.25 3.50 1.43
N ASN A 7 -26.90 3.95 0.24
CA ASN A 7 -26.46 3.09 -0.84
C ASN A 7 -25.32 2.23 -0.26
N LYS A 8 -25.53 0.90 -0.21
CA LYS A 8 -24.54 -0.07 0.26
C LYS A 8 -23.39 -0.17 -0.76
N LYS A 9 -22.70 0.94 -1.01
CA LYS A 9 -21.41 0.87 -1.70
C LYS A 9 -20.49 0.02 -0.84
N ASN A 10 -19.85 -0.98 -1.44
CA ASN A 10 -18.84 -1.78 -0.75
C ASN A 10 -17.87 -0.86 -0.01
N ILE A 11 -17.52 -1.21 1.21
CA ILE A 11 -16.64 -0.41 2.09
C ILE A 11 -15.37 0.00 1.35
N ILE A 12 -14.79 -0.92 0.57
CA ILE A 12 -13.59 -0.69 -0.24
C ILE A 12 -13.80 0.44 -1.26
N PHE A 13 -14.92 0.44 -2.01
CA PHE A 13 -15.20 1.51 -2.97
C PHE A 13 -15.35 2.88 -2.30
N ARG A 14 -15.94 2.92 -1.11
CA ARG A 14 -16.07 4.14 -0.33
C ARG A 14 -14.71 4.66 0.14
N MET A 15 -13.80 3.75 0.54
CA MET A 15 -12.44 4.10 0.94
C MET A 15 -11.63 4.63 -0.25
N LEU A 16 -11.73 3.99 -1.42
CA LEU A 16 -11.08 4.46 -2.65
C LEU A 16 -11.61 5.81 -3.10
N ASP A 17 -12.93 6.03 -2.99
CA ASP A 17 -13.57 7.31 -3.32
C ASP A 17 -13.07 8.42 -2.37
N ASN A 18 -12.87 8.11 -1.08
CA ASN A 18 -12.30 9.03 -0.09
C ASN A 18 -10.85 9.44 -0.44
N ILE A 19 -9.99 8.49 -0.85
CA ILE A 19 -8.65 8.80 -1.34
C ILE A 19 -8.73 9.73 -2.55
N ARG A 20 -9.63 9.43 -3.51
CA ARG A 20 -9.76 10.21 -4.73
C ARG A 20 -10.18 11.66 -4.48
N VAL A 21 -11.01 11.87 -3.46
CA VAL A 21 -11.50 13.22 -3.10
C VAL A 21 -10.45 14.02 -2.35
N ASN A 22 -9.77 13.39 -1.39
CA ASN A 22 -8.83 14.08 -0.50
C ASN A 22 -7.43 14.24 -1.09
N ASP A 23 -6.85 13.18 -1.67
CA ASP A 23 -5.51 13.26 -2.26
C ASP A 23 -5.30 12.25 -3.40
N LYS A 24 -5.45 12.73 -4.63
CA LYS A 24 -5.20 11.94 -5.85
C LYS A 24 -3.74 11.50 -6.00
N SER A 25 -2.80 12.16 -5.33
CA SER A 25 -1.38 11.81 -5.43
C SER A 25 -1.08 10.43 -4.87
N ILE A 26 -1.90 9.93 -3.94
CA ILE A 26 -1.77 8.58 -3.38
C ILE A 26 -1.93 7.51 -4.48
N PHE A 27 -2.84 7.70 -5.45
CA PHE A 27 -2.98 6.78 -6.58
C PHE A 27 -1.75 6.74 -7.47
N ILE A 28 -1.17 7.93 -7.75
CA ILE A 28 0.06 8.03 -8.54
C ILE A 28 1.20 7.33 -7.80
N GLY A 29 1.32 7.60 -6.50
CA GLY A 29 2.29 6.93 -5.63
C GLY A 29 2.15 5.41 -5.61
N CYS A 30 0.92 4.91 -5.56
CA CYS A 30 0.63 3.47 -5.61
C CYS A 30 1.10 2.84 -6.93
N ILE A 31 0.89 3.50 -8.07
CA ILE A 31 1.34 3.01 -9.38
C ILE A 31 2.87 2.96 -9.44
N ILE A 32 3.55 4.06 -9.07
CA ILE A 32 5.02 4.13 -9.09
C ILE A 32 5.62 3.11 -8.12
N TYR A 33 5.06 2.99 -6.91
CA TYR A 33 5.46 2.00 -5.92
C TYR A 33 5.33 0.57 -6.46
N THR A 34 4.20 0.25 -7.10
CA THR A 34 3.94 -1.06 -7.68
C THR A 34 4.95 -1.40 -8.78
N LEU A 35 5.26 -0.45 -9.66
CA LEU A 35 6.26 -0.65 -10.71
C LEU A 35 7.67 -0.85 -10.13
N ALA A 36 8.07 -0.04 -9.16
CA ALA A 36 9.38 -0.19 -8.50
C ALA A 36 9.49 -1.55 -7.79
N ALA A 37 8.41 -1.97 -7.11
CA ALA A 37 8.37 -3.19 -6.33
C ALA A 37 8.42 -4.48 -7.18
N ILE A 38 7.98 -4.42 -8.44
CA ILE A 38 8.07 -5.58 -9.36
C ILE A 38 9.50 -5.75 -9.87
N ILE A 39 10.22 -4.66 -10.07
CA ILE A 39 11.57 -4.70 -10.64
C ILE A 39 12.55 -5.42 -9.69
N VAL A 40 12.43 -5.24 -8.38
CA VAL A 40 13.34 -5.85 -7.40
C VAL A 40 13.37 -7.39 -7.47
N PRO A 41 12.23 -8.11 -7.45
CA PRO A 41 12.24 -9.57 -7.64
C PRO A 41 12.77 -10.01 -9.00
N VAL A 42 12.50 -9.24 -10.07
CA VAL A 42 13.03 -9.53 -11.41
C VAL A 42 14.55 -9.53 -11.41
N PHE A 43 15.18 -8.55 -10.77
CA PHE A 43 16.63 -8.49 -10.63
C PHE A 43 17.17 -9.73 -9.88
N SER A 44 16.50 -10.13 -8.80
CA SER A 44 16.89 -11.29 -8.00
C SER A 44 16.81 -12.60 -8.77
N ILE A 45 15.81 -12.75 -9.66
CA ILE A 45 15.63 -13.96 -10.49
C ILE A 45 16.55 -13.93 -11.71
N ALA A 46 16.76 -12.78 -12.32
CA ALA A 46 17.56 -12.64 -13.53
C ALA A 46 19.08 -12.77 -13.27
N LEU A 47 19.56 -12.33 -12.11
CA LEU A 47 20.98 -12.36 -11.76
C LEU A 47 21.60 -13.77 -11.87
N PRO A 48 21.08 -14.82 -11.24
CA PRO A 48 21.65 -16.17 -11.36
C PRO A 48 21.67 -16.66 -12.80
N LYS A 49 20.60 -16.41 -13.58
CA LYS A 49 20.52 -16.81 -14.99
C LYS A 49 21.61 -16.14 -15.80
N VAL A 50 21.71 -14.81 -15.76
CA VAL A 50 22.72 -14.04 -16.50
C VAL A 50 24.13 -14.45 -16.10
N LEU A 51 24.34 -14.76 -14.83
CA LEU A 51 25.65 -15.17 -14.32
C LEU A 51 26.05 -16.57 -14.81
N ILE A 52 25.11 -17.52 -14.84
CA ILE A 52 25.33 -18.88 -15.40
C ILE A 52 25.58 -18.78 -16.90
N ASP A 53 24.78 -18.03 -17.65
CA ASP A 53 24.95 -17.86 -19.09
C ASP A 53 26.33 -17.24 -19.41
N TYR A 54 26.79 -16.28 -18.60
CA TYR A 54 28.11 -15.68 -18.76
C TYR A 54 29.25 -16.70 -18.45
N LEU A 55 29.10 -17.52 -17.42
CA LEU A 55 30.08 -18.54 -17.02
C LEU A 55 30.18 -19.68 -18.02
N MET A 56 29.10 -20.01 -18.73
CA MET A 56 29.09 -21.00 -19.82
C MET A 56 29.63 -20.45 -21.14
N GLY A 57 29.94 -19.19 -21.21
CA GLY A 57 30.53 -18.55 -22.38
C GLY A 57 31.96 -18.97 -22.63
N PRO A 58 32.51 -18.73 -23.86
CA PRO A 58 33.81 -19.27 -24.30
C PRO A 58 35.01 -18.74 -23.50
N ILE A 59 34.95 -17.55 -22.90
CA ILE A 59 36.05 -16.97 -22.10
C ILE A 59 35.47 -16.17 -20.92
N PRO A 60 35.11 -16.81 -19.80
CA PRO A 60 34.65 -16.10 -18.63
C PRO A 60 35.79 -15.31 -17.97
N GLN A 61 35.68 -13.99 -17.96
CA GLN A 61 36.64 -13.10 -17.29
C GLN A 61 36.12 -12.69 -15.92
N LEU A 62 37.00 -12.67 -14.92
CA LEU A 62 36.63 -12.21 -13.55
C LEU A 62 36.01 -10.82 -13.53
N TRP A 63 36.55 -9.91 -14.32
CA TRP A 63 36.01 -8.52 -14.43
C TRP A 63 34.59 -8.48 -15.01
N GLY A 64 34.24 -9.41 -15.91
CA GLY A 64 32.87 -9.51 -16.43
C GLY A 64 31.87 -9.91 -15.35
N ILE A 65 32.24 -10.90 -14.52
CA ILE A 65 31.42 -11.34 -13.38
C ILE A 65 31.17 -10.17 -12.41
N ILE A 66 32.27 -9.46 -12.03
CA ILE A 66 32.18 -8.32 -11.11
C ILE A 66 31.26 -7.23 -11.67
N ARG A 67 31.36 -6.91 -12.97
CA ARG A 67 30.49 -5.91 -13.61
C ARG A 67 29.02 -6.34 -13.59
N ILE A 68 28.71 -7.59 -13.92
CA ILE A 68 27.34 -8.10 -13.92
C ILE A 68 26.77 -7.99 -12.51
N VAL A 69 27.47 -8.52 -11.50
CA VAL A 69 27.04 -8.48 -10.12
C VAL A 69 26.86 -7.03 -9.64
N ALA A 70 27.81 -6.15 -9.94
CA ALA A 70 27.74 -4.74 -9.55
C ALA A 70 26.54 -4.02 -10.18
N LEU A 71 26.27 -4.24 -11.49
CA LEU A 71 25.11 -3.65 -12.17
C LEU A 71 23.78 -4.11 -11.57
N PHE A 72 23.63 -5.40 -11.29
CA PHE A 72 22.42 -5.94 -10.68
C PHE A 72 22.24 -5.43 -9.25
N PHE A 73 23.32 -5.35 -8.48
CA PHE A 73 23.27 -4.83 -7.11
C PHE A 73 22.92 -3.34 -7.07
N LEU A 74 23.56 -2.54 -7.91
CA LEU A 74 23.26 -1.10 -8.01
C LEU A 74 21.82 -0.86 -8.50
N GLY A 75 21.41 -1.56 -9.55
CA GLY A 75 20.04 -1.46 -10.06
C GLY A 75 19.00 -1.88 -8.99
N GLY A 76 19.17 -3.03 -8.36
CA GLY A 76 18.30 -3.51 -7.30
C GLY A 76 18.23 -2.54 -6.11
N SER A 77 19.39 -1.99 -5.69
CA SER A 77 19.45 -1.03 -4.59
C SER A 77 18.72 0.28 -4.90
N ILE A 78 18.83 0.80 -6.12
CA ILE A 78 18.12 2.02 -6.54
C ILE A 78 16.60 1.81 -6.46
N PHE A 79 16.10 0.69 -7.00
CA PHE A 79 14.66 0.41 -6.97
C PHE A 79 14.14 0.09 -5.56
N SER A 80 14.92 -0.61 -4.72
CA SER A 80 14.58 -0.83 -3.32
C SER A 80 14.54 0.50 -2.55
N PHE A 81 15.52 1.37 -2.76
CA PHE A 81 15.52 2.71 -2.13
C PHE A 81 14.32 3.54 -2.58
N LEU A 82 13.99 3.52 -3.88
CA LEU A 82 12.82 4.22 -4.40
C LEU A 82 11.51 3.70 -3.75
N GLN A 83 11.40 2.39 -3.57
CA GLN A 83 10.24 1.75 -2.93
C GLN A 83 10.08 2.21 -1.49
N GLU A 84 11.16 2.16 -0.68
CA GLU A 84 11.16 2.63 0.70
C GLU A 84 10.87 4.13 0.81
N TRP A 85 11.45 4.93 -0.08
CA TRP A 85 11.21 6.36 -0.12
C TRP A 85 9.74 6.68 -0.41
N LEU A 86 9.10 5.96 -1.33
CA LEU A 86 7.68 6.12 -1.64
C LEU A 86 6.80 5.75 -0.45
N ILE A 87 7.10 4.66 0.26
CA ILE A 87 6.40 4.28 1.50
C ILE A 87 6.50 5.42 2.51
N TYR A 88 7.72 5.89 2.78
CA TYR A 88 7.96 6.96 3.74
C TYR A 88 7.22 8.26 3.39
N PHE A 89 7.08 8.57 2.10
CA PHE A 89 6.39 9.77 1.64
C PHE A 89 4.86 9.66 1.68
N PHE A 90 4.31 8.48 1.35
CA PHE A 90 2.86 8.31 1.24
C PHE A 90 2.18 7.83 2.53
N TYR A 91 2.89 7.16 3.43
CA TYR A 91 2.30 6.72 4.70
C TYR A 91 1.74 7.86 5.55
N PRO A 92 2.45 8.99 5.74
CA PRO A 92 1.88 10.13 6.47
C PRO A 92 0.60 10.68 5.84
N LYS A 93 0.47 10.63 4.52
CA LYS A 93 -0.76 11.04 3.83
C LYS A 93 -1.93 10.09 4.12
N ILE A 94 -1.65 8.80 4.22
CA ILE A 94 -2.64 7.79 4.62
C ILE A 94 -3.06 8.01 6.07
N THR A 95 -2.11 8.31 6.97
CA THR A 95 -2.40 8.66 8.35
C THR A 95 -3.28 9.91 8.45
N ALA A 96 -3.05 10.91 7.60
CA ALA A 96 -3.90 12.11 7.54
C ALA A 96 -5.35 11.77 7.22
N LEU A 97 -5.61 10.80 6.32
CA LEU A 97 -6.97 10.32 6.04
C LEU A 97 -7.65 9.73 7.29
N ARG A 98 -6.90 9.02 8.14
CA ARG A 98 -7.42 8.51 9.41
C ARG A 98 -7.78 9.66 10.36
N ILE A 99 -6.93 10.67 10.45
CA ILE A 99 -7.17 11.84 11.30
C ILE A 99 -8.44 12.57 10.90
N ASP A 100 -8.76 12.64 9.61
CA ASP A 100 -10.04 13.19 9.15
C ASP A 100 -11.25 12.41 9.69
N TYR A 101 -11.17 11.07 9.73
CA TYR A 101 -12.23 10.27 10.36
C TYR A 101 -12.35 10.53 11.86
N VAL A 102 -11.23 10.68 12.58
CA VAL A 102 -11.22 11.03 14.02
C VAL A 102 -11.85 12.40 14.24
N ARG A 103 -11.50 13.40 13.41
CA ARG A 103 -12.09 14.73 13.44
C ARG A 103 -13.60 14.67 13.22
N ASP A 104 -14.07 13.94 12.21
CA ASP A 104 -15.50 13.82 11.91
C ASP A 104 -16.27 13.13 13.05
N GLN A 105 -15.65 12.15 13.73
CA GLN A 105 -16.20 11.55 14.94
C GLN A 105 -16.32 12.57 16.08
N ALA A 106 -15.28 13.37 16.33
CA ALA A 106 -15.27 14.38 17.35
C ALA A 106 -16.34 15.47 17.10
N VAL A 107 -16.42 15.97 15.86
CA VAL A 107 -17.45 16.94 15.48
C VAL A 107 -18.85 16.37 15.68
N LYS A 108 -19.07 15.11 15.28
CA LYS A 108 -20.37 14.47 15.46
C LYS A 108 -20.74 14.31 16.93
N LEU A 109 -19.77 13.97 17.80
CA LEU A 109 -19.99 13.90 19.25
C LEU A 109 -20.37 15.25 19.85
N LEU A 110 -19.70 16.33 19.42
CA LEU A 110 -19.94 17.68 19.93
C LEU A 110 -21.28 18.28 19.44
N THR A 111 -21.78 17.82 18.30
CA THR A 111 -23.02 18.35 17.70
C THR A 111 -24.25 17.46 17.96
N MET A 112 -24.08 16.33 18.63
CA MET A 112 -25.18 15.39 18.90
C MET A 112 -25.94 15.78 20.14
N ASP A 113 -27.28 15.63 20.10
CA ASP A 113 -28.13 15.87 21.27
C ASP A 113 -27.79 14.90 22.40
N TYR A 114 -27.74 15.39 23.63
CA TYR A 114 -27.40 14.64 24.85
C TYR A 114 -28.28 13.41 25.05
N LYS A 115 -29.54 13.44 24.68
CA LYS A 115 -30.49 12.31 24.73
C LYS A 115 -29.99 11.06 24.03
N TYR A 116 -29.23 11.20 22.94
CA TYR A 116 -28.69 10.05 22.21
C TYR A 116 -27.42 9.50 22.87
N MET A 117 -26.69 10.34 23.63
CA MET A 117 -25.47 9.94 24.31
C MET A 117 -25.70 9.01 25.51
N GLU A 118 -26.92 9.02 26.11
CA GLU A 118 -27.24 8.18 27.28
C GLU A 118 -27.58 6.74 26.91
N SER A 119 -27.70 6.39 25.64
CA SER A 119 -28.07 5.02 25.24
C SER A 119 -26.88 4.08 25.27
N ALA A 120 -27.07 2.85 25.81
CA ALA A 120 -26.05 1.81 25.80
C ALA A 120 -25.56 1.49 24.39
N LYS A 121 -26.46 1.51 23.40
CA LYS A 121 -26.14 1.30 21.98
C LYS A 121 -25.18 2.36 21.45
N PHE A 122 -25.33 3.58 21.87
CA PHE A 122 -24.41 4.67 21.46
C PHE A 122 -22.99 4.42 21.98
N PHE A 123 -22.85 3.98 23.23
CA PHE A 123 -21.53 3.66 23.80
C PHE A 123 -20.86 2.52 23.06
N GLU A 124 -21.60 1.48 22.70
CA GLU A 124 -21.09 0.36 21.92
C GLU A 124 -20.62 0.80 20.51
N GLU A 125 -21.47 1.54 19.77
CA GLU A 125 -21.13 2.06 18.43
C GLU A 125 -19.95 3.03 18.49
N ARG A 126 -19.86 3.85 19.53
CA ARG A 126 -18.73 4.78 19.75
C ARG A 126 -17.45 4.02 20.03
N SER A 127 -17.49 2.98 20.88
CA SER A 127 -16.32 2.15 21.20
C SER A 127 -15.77 1.48 19.94
N MET A 128 -16.64 0.85 19.13
CA MET A 128 -16.25 0.25 17.86
C MET A 128 -15.66 1.27 16.87
N ALA A 129 -16.26 2.46 16.78
CA ALA A 129 -15.76 3.52 15.91
C ALA A 129 -14.40 4.05 16.38
N PHE A 130 -14.21 4.22 17.68
CA PHE A 130 -12.94 4.63 18.27
C PHE A 130 -11.85 3.57 18.07
N GLU A 131 -12.15 2.30 18.33
CA GLU A 131 -11.22 1.20 18.13
C GLU A 131 -10.76 1.11 16.67
N SER A 132 -11.66 1.33 15.71
CA SER A 132 -11.33 1.31 14.28
C SER A 132 -10.40 2.43 13.83
N THR A 133 -10.25 3.51 14.62
CA THR A 133 -9.44 4.69 14.30
C THR A 133 -8.28 4.92 15.28
N SER A 134 -8.16 4.10 16.33
CA SER A 134 -7.21 4.34 17.44
C SER A 134 -5.76 3.96 17.12
N SER A 135 -5.51 3.08 16.16
CA SER A 135 -4.20 2.51 15.90
C SER A 135 -3.78 2.69 14.42
N ASN A 136 -2.46 2.79 14.20
CA ASN A 136 -1.85 2.81 12.87
C ASN A 136 -1.80 1.41 12.25
N ASP A 137 -1.65 0.38 13.10
CA ASP A 137 -1.44 -1.00 12.69
C ASP A 137 -2.74 -1.81 12.61
N SER A 138 -3.87 -1.20 12.92
CA SER A 138 -5.18 -1.84 12.89
C SER A 138 -6.27 -0.89 12.36
N GLY A 139 -7.45 -1.44 12.09
CA GLY A 139 -8.60 -0.65 11.67
C GLY A 139 -8.47 -0.02 10.30
N ILE A 140 -8.91 1.23 10.17
CA ILE A 140 -9.05 1.94 8.89
C ILE A 140 -7.68 2.19 8.23
N GLU A 141 -6.67 2.61 8.98
CA GLU A 141 -5.35 2.93 8.44
C GLU A 141 -4.67 1.69 7.85
N MET A 142 -4.71 0.57 8.56
CA MET A 142 -4.19 -0.70 8.07
C MET A 142 -4.82 -1.10 6.73
N ILE A 143 -6.14 -0.91 6.56
CA ILE A 143 -6.82 -1.23 5.30
C ILE A 143 -6.28 -0.36 4.17
N TYR A 144 -6.05 0.95 4.39
CA TYR A 144 -5.46 1.84 3.39
C TYR A 144 -4.03 1.42 3.03
N HIS A 145 -3.20 1.03 4.01
CA HIS A 145 -1.85 0.52 3.74
C HIS A 145 -1.89 -0.76 2.91
N LYS A 146 -2.79 -1.69 3.24
CA LYS A 146 -2.98 -2.93 2.46
C LYS A 146 -3.50 -2.66 1.06
N LEU A 147 -4.44 -1.73 0.89
CA LEU A 147 -4.90 -1.32 -0.44
C LEU A 147 -3.80 -0.68 -1.28
N PHE A 148 -2.88 0.07 -0.67
CA PHE A 148 -1.72 0.64 -1.34
C PHE A 148 -0.74 -0.44 -1.83
N GLN A 149 -0.55 -1.50 -1.06
CA GLN A 149 0.37 -2.61 -1.38
C GLN A 149 -0.25 -3.71 -2.25
N LEU A 150 -1.59 -3.83 -2.28
CA LEU A 150 -2.30 -4.94 -2.94
C LEU A 150 -1.97 -5.09 -4.42
N PRO A 151 -1.87 -4.04 -5.26
CA PRO A 151 -1.53 -4.17 -6.67
C PRO A 151 -0.16 -4.82 -6.90
N GLN A 152 0.83 -4.49 -6.05
CA GLN A 152 2.16 -5.11 -6.08
C GLN A 152 2.07 -6.62 -5.88
N LEU A 153 1.33 -7.08 -4.85
CA LEU A 153 1.22 -8.51 -4.53
C LEU A 153 0.59 -9.29 -5.69
N ILE A 154 -0.47 -8.75 -6.28
CA ILE A 154 -1.14 -9.37 -7.44
C ILE A 154 -0.18 -9.49 -8.62
N LEU A 155 0.55 -8.43 -8.94
CA LEU A 155 1.47 -8.42 -10.09
C LEU A 155 2.68 -9.33 -9.87
N ILE A 156 3.22 -9.42 -8.66
CA ILE A 156 4.30 -10.36 -8.33
C ILE A 156 3.83 -11.81 -8.51
N ILE A 157 2.62 -12.14 -8.04
CA ILE A 157 2.06 -13.49 -8.21
C ILE A 157 1.88 -13.82 -9.70
N LEU A 158 1.35 -12.88 -10.50
CA LEU A 158 1.21 -13.05 -11.94
C LEU A 158 2.56 -13.24 -12.63
N LEU A 159 3.56 -12.44 -12.26
CA LEU A 159 4.90 -12.53 -12.82
C LEU A 159 5.55 -13.88 -12.49
N LEU A 160 5.47 -14.31 -11.23
CA LEU A 160 6.00 -15.62 -10.82
C LEU A 160 5.28 -16.78 -11.52
N SER A 161 3.96 -16.72 -11.72
CA SER A 161 3.22 -17.76 -12.43
C SER A 161 3.65 -17.89 -13.89
N VAL A 162 4.00 -16.78 -14.54
CA VAL A 162 4.56 -16.80 -15.90
C VAL A 162 5.96 -17.43 -15.92
N PHE A 163 6.81 -17.11 -14.94
CA PHE A 163 8.15 -17.68 -14.86
C PHE A 163 8.16 -19.18 -14.54
N ILE A 164 7.19 -19.68 -13.77
CA ILE A 164 7.09 -21.11 -13.40
C ILE A 164 6.38 -21.91 -14.51
N GLY A 165 5.49 -21.26 -15.29
CA GLY A 165 4.76 -21.90 -16.39
C GLY A 165 5.52 -21.93 -17.72
N LEU A 166 6.67 -21.27 -17.79
CA LEU A 166 7.64 -21.32 -18.89
C LEU A 166 8.80 -22.25 -18.55
#